data_ead088ed50eb5ad202c02dce5c98fbfe
#
_entry.id   ead088ed50eb5ad202c02dce5c98fbfe
#
_cell.length_a   1.000
_cell.length_b   1.000
_cell.length_c   1.000
_cell.angle_alpha   90.00
_cell.angle_beta   90.00
_cell.angle_gamma   90.00
#
_symmetry.space_group_name_H-M   'P 1'
#
loop_
_entity.id
_entity.type
_entity.pdbx_description
1 polymer ?
#
loop_
_entity_poly.entity_id
_entity_poly.type
_entity_poly.pdbx_seq_one_letter_code
_entity_poly.pdbx_strand_id
1 'polypeptide(L)'
;VYIEIWPPYVHYYHLSMMIENAKKSGKPVILAAYPAPFRTDTPERALESQLLLSFVIGMHGATQLFFGEENAVITQGYYADYTRLNGKQIEWIRSYQDFFVQYESIFMDRSLENVSLSHQGWDNQEYQFVPSGSADGESGEVWYHLLQNRERKVVCIINLSNNSSVWNEGKNLPDEEITVSAQIQVTREPEAVWVASPDYQHGKQQQLSYQLIQTEQSAVICVKLQVLRCGILVIEGG
;
A
#
# COMPACT_ATOMS: atom_id res chain seq x y z
N VAL A 1 17.49 2.34 -9.77
CA VAL A 1 17.17 1.29 -10.77
C VAL A 1 15.86 1.66 -11.45
N TYR A 2 15.83 1.67 -12.78
CA TYR A 2 14.62 1.87 -13.58
C TYR A 2 14.15 0.51 -14.12
N ILE A 3 12.86 0.21 -13.98
CA ILE A 3 12.26 -1.06 -14.40
C ILE A 3 10.97 -0.75 -15.17
N GLU A 4 10.85 -1.29 -16.37
CA GLU A 4 9.59 -1.35 -17.10
C GLU A 4 8.93 -2.71 -16.90
N ILE A 5 7.62 -2.72 -16.66
CA ILE A 5 6.85 -3.94 -16.44
C ILE A 5 5.95 -4.22 -17.62
N TRP A 6 6.07 -5.45 -18.12
CA TRP A 6 5.35 -5.94 -19.28
C TRP A 6 4.67 -7.27 -19.00
N PRO A 7 3.59 -7.64 -19.71
CA PRO A 7 3.07 -9.01 -19.68
C PRO A 7 4.18 -10.05 -19.88
N PRO A 8 4.17 -11.19 -19.15
CA PRO A 8 3.06 -11.70 -18.35
C PRO A 8 3.00 -11.22 -16.88
N TYR A 9 3.77 -10.24 -16.47
CA TYR A 9 3.88 -9.78 -15.10
C TYR A 9 2.75 -8.81 -14.75
N VAL A 10 1.53 -9.31 -14.64
CA VAL A 10 0.31 -8.48 -14.51
C VAL A 10 -0.32 -8.46 -13.13
N HIS A 11 0.16 -9.25 -12.17
CA HIS A 11 -0.36 -9.26 -10.80
C HIS A 11 0.44 -8.37 -9.87
N TYR A 12 -0.19 -7.88 -8.79
CA TYR A 12 0.45 -7.05 -7.77
C TYR A 12 1.68 -7.72 -7.15
N TYR A 13 1.64 -9.03 -6.88
CA TYR A 13 2.80 -9.74 -6.34
C TYR A 13 4.03 -9.70 -7.27
N HIS A 14 3.84 -9.60 -8.58
CA HIS A 14 4.95 -9.43 -9.51
C HIS A 14 5.66 -8.08 -9.30
N LEU A 15 4.87 -7.00 -9.07
CA LEU A 15 5.43 -5.68 -8.75
C LEU A 15 6.24 -5.76 -7.46
N SER A 16 5.66 -6.36 -6.42
CA SER A 16 6.31 -6.57 -5.12
C SER A 16 7.64 -7.28 -5.27
N MET A 17 7.66 -8.43 -5.93
CA MET A 17 8.88 -9.21 -6.16
C MET A 17 9.95 -8.42 -6.91
N MET A 18 9.58 -7.68 -7.95
CA MET A 18 10.52 -6.91 -8.76
C MET A 18 11.11 -5.75 -7.97
N ILE A 19 10.28 -5.02 -7.21
CA ILE A 19 10.75 -3.91 -6.37
C ILE A 19 11.67 -4.42 -5.27
N GLU A 20 11.26 -5.45 -4.52
CA GLU A 20 12.05 -6.01 -3.43
C GLU A 20 13.41 -6.55 -3.92
N ASN A 21 13.42 -7.18 -5.11
CA ASN A 21 14.67 -7.63 -5.70
C ASN A 21 15.57 -6.48 -6.16
N ALA A 22 14.99 -5.42 -6.73
CA ALA A 22 15.74 -4.24 -7.16
C ALA A 22 16.33 -3.45 -5.98
N LYS A 23 15.62 -3.37 -4.85
CA LYS A 23 16.06 -2.72 -3.60
C LYS A 23 17.36 -3.31 -3.06
N LYS A 24 17.65 -4.60 -3.32
CA LYS A 24 18.91 -5.24 -2.94
C LYS A 24 20.15 -4.58 -3.55
N SER A 25 19.98 -3.81 -4.64
CA SER A 25 21.07 -3.01 -5.23
C SER A 25 21.49 -1.81 -4.38
N GLY A 26 20.73 -1.47 -3.34
CA GLY A 26 20.93 -0.28 -2.52
C GLY A 26 20.61 1.05 -3.22
N LYS A 27 20.00 1.03 -4.41
CA LYS A 27 19.64 2.22 -5.19
C LYS A 27 18.14 2.49 -5.12
N PRO A 28 17.68 3.75 -5.30
CA PRO A 28 16.27 4.05 -5.51
C PRO A 28 15.70 3.26 -6.69
N VAL A 29 14.44 2.82 -6.55
CA VAL A 29 13.73 2.05 -7.58
C VAL A 29 12.67 2.93 -8.21
N ILE A 30 12.69 3.06 -9.53
CA ILE A 30 11.67 3.72 -10.33
C ILE A 30 11.00 2.65 -11.19
N LEU A 31 9.69 2.53 -11.06
CA LEU A 31 8.89 1.55 -11.76
C LEU A 31 7.99 2.22 -12.80
N ALA A 32 8.13 1.85 -14.06
CA ALA A 32 7.22 2.21 -15.13
C ALA A 32 6.20 1.09 -15.31
N ALA A 33 5.12 1.16 -14.54
CA ALA A 33 3.92 0.34 -14.68
C ALA A 33 2.87 1.20 -15.40
N TYR A 34 2.71 0.98 -16.69
CA TYR A 34 1.87 1.82 -17.55
C TYR A 34 0.38 1.54 -17.31
N PRO A 35 -0.43 2.53 -16.84
CA PRO A 35 -1.82 2.32 -16.46
C PRO A 35 -2.74 2.20 -17.69
N ALA A 36 -2.78 1.03 -18.29
CA ALA A 36 -3.62 0.71 -19.45
C ALA A 36 -5.11 1.06 -19.26
N PRO A 37 -5.71 0.97 -18.05
CA PRO A 37 -7.11 1.33 -17.83
C PRO A 37 -7.51 2.73 -18.31
N PHE A 38 -6.60 3.70 -18.33
CA PHE A 38 -6.91 5.04 -18.87
C PHE A 38 -7.25 5.03 -20.37
N ARG A 39 -6.95 3.95 -21.10
CA ARG A 39 -7.31 3.75 -22.50
C ARG A 39 -8.44 2.74 -22.71
N THR A 40 -8.59 1.81 -21.78
CA THR A 40 -9.38 0.59 -21.99
C THR A 40 -10.61 0.49 -21.09
N ASP A 41 -10.75 1.35 -20.10
CA ASP A 41 -11.84 1.31 -19.11
C ASP A 41 -12.49 2.68 -18.91
N THR A 42 -13.49 2.77 -18.03
CA THR A 42 -14.11 4.04 -17.69
C THR A 42 -13.16 4.93 -16.87
N PRO A 43 -13.32 6.25 -16.91
CA PRO A 43 -12.48 7.18 -16.15
C PRO A 43 -12.44 6.89 -14.64
N GLU A 44 -13.56 6.44 -14.06
CA GLU A 44 -13.67 6.09 -12.65
C GLU A 44 -12.84 4.85 -12.32
N ARG A 45 -13.00 3.78 -13.10
CA ARG A 45 -12.27 2.53 -12.90
C ARG A 45 -10.77 2.69 -13.17
N ALA A 46 -10.40 3.52 -14.12
CA ALA A 46 -9.01 3.88 -14.40
C ALA A 46 -8.37 4.62 -13.23
N LEU A 47 -9.12 5.57 -12.63
CA LEU A 47 -8.67 6.29 -11.44
C LEU A 47 -8.44 5.32 -10.27
N GLU A 48 -9.42 4.47 -9.94
CA GLU A 48 -9.28 3.50 -8.85
C GLU A 48 -8.07 2.57 -9.06
N SER A 49 -7.87 2.09 -10.30
CA SER A 49 -6.70 1.30 -10.66
C SER A 49 -5.38 2.05 -10.39
N GLN A 50 -5.30 3.32 -10.76
CA GLN A 50 -4.09 4.12 -10.57
C GLN A 50 -3.82 4.40 -9.08
N LEU A 51 -4.86 4.68 -8.28
CA LEU A 51 -4.69 4.94 -6.84
C LEU A 51 -4.14 3.71 -6.12
N LEU A 52 -4.73 2.53 -6.37
CA LEU A 52 -4.24 1.27 -5.82
C LEU A 52 -2.83 0.93 -6.31
N LEU A 53 -2.55 1.10 -7.61
CA LEU A 53 -1.23 0.85 -8.20
C LEU A 53 -0.16 1.75 -7.58
N SER A 54 -0.45 3.04 -7.42
CA SER A 54 0.46 3.99 -6.76
C SER A 54 0.75 3.56 -5.32
N PHE A 55 -0.29 3.13 -4.58
CA PHE A 55 -0.13 2.70 -3.20
C PHE A 55 0.72 1.43 -3.11
N VAL A 56 0.49 0.44 -3.96
CA VAL A 56 1.30 -0.79 -4.03
C VAL A 56 2.78 -0.46 -4.29
N ILE A 57 3.06 0.37 -5.27
CA ILE A 57 4.45 0.73 -5.61
C ILE A 57 5.11 1.49 -4.46
N GLY A 58 4.39 2.48 -3.88
CA GLY A 58 4.90 3.31 -2.79
C GLY A 58 5.15 2.53 -1.50
N MET A 59 4.24 1.62 -1.10
CA MET A 59 4.41 0.85 0.13
C MET A 59 5.62 -0.09 0.10
N HIS A 60 6.08 -0.48 -1.10
CA HIS A 60 7.31 -1.24 -1.31
C HIS A 60 8.57 -0.35 -1.40
N GLY A 61 8.44 0.97 -1.22
CA GLY A 61 9.57 1.91 -1.26
C GLY A 61 10.10 2.19 -2.66
N ALA A 62 9.22 2.19 -3.67
CA ALA A 62 9.55 2.57 -5.04
C ALA A 62 8.74 3.79 -5.49
N THR A 63 9.19 4.42 -6.56
CA THR A 63 8.51 5.55 -7.20
C THR A 63 7.93 5.09 -8.53
N GLN A 64 6.69 5.47 -8.81
CA GLN A 64 6.05 5.19 -10.09
C GLN A 64 6.36 6.29 -11.10
N LEU A 65 6.81 5.91 -12.31
CA LEU A 65 6.83 6.79 -13.46
C LEU A 65 5.56 6.58 -14.27
N PHE A 66 4.68 7.58 -14.31
CA PHE A 66 3.43 7.50 -15.07
C PHE A 66 2.92 8.84 -15.61
N PHE A 67 3.45 9.96 -15.16
CA PHE A 67 3.07 11.28 -15.68
C PHE A 67 3.73 11.56 -17.02
N GLY A 68 2.91 12.04 -17.96
CA GLY A 68 3.34 12.68 -19.21
C GLY A 68 3.25 14.20 -19.13
N GLU A 69 3.20 14.84 -20.29
CA GLU A 69 3.06 16.30 -20.42
C GLU A 69 1.59 16.74 -20.21
N GLU A 70 1.39 17.99 -19.82
CA GLU A 70 0.06 18.63 -19.76
C GLU A 70 -1.02 17.87 -18.97
N ASN A 71 -0.68 17.33 -17.79
CA ASN A 71 -1.57 16.51 -16.97
C ASN A 71 -2.04 15.21 -17.66
N ALA A 72 -1.25 14.66 -18.54
CA ALA A 72 -1.50 13.36 -19.13
C ALA A 72 -0.80 12.24 -18.35
N VAL A 73 -1.23 11.00 -18.57
CA VAL A 73 -0.57 9.79 -18.09
C VAL A 73 0.07 9.04 -19.24
N ILE A 74 1.20 8.42 -18.97
CA ILE A 74 1.90 7.55 -19.92
C ILE A 74 1.23 6.17 -19.82
N THR A 75 0.40 5.83 -20.81
CA THR A 75 -0.38 4.58 -20.81
C THR A 75 0.32 3.43 -21.54
N GLN A 76 1.45 3.70 -22.17
CA GLN A 76 2.30 2.73 -22.88
C GLN A 76 3.71 3.28 -23.10
N GLY A 77 4.67 2.37 -23.30
CA GLY A 77 6.10 2.72 -23.33
C GLY A 77 6.64 3.25 -24.68
N TYR A 78 5.98 2.95 -25.79
CA TYR A 78 6.59 3.19 -27.12
C TYR A 78 5.99 4.34 -27.92
N TYR A 79 4.77 4.77 -27.60
CA TYR A 79 4.05 5.79 -28.36
C TYR A 79 3.55 6.87 -27.42
N ALA A 80 3.61 8.11 -27.89
CA ALA A 80 3.02 9.26 -27.17
C ALA A 80 1.48 9.19 -27.26
N ASP A 81 0.90 8.24 -26.56
CA ASP A 81 -0.53 8.08 -26.39
C ASP A 81 -0.90 8.49 -24.98
N TYR A 82 -0.98 9.81 -24.80
CA TYR A 82 -1.22 10.40 -23.49
C TYR A 82 -2.72 10.63 -23.30
N THR A 83 -3.30 9.88 -22.38
CA THR A 83 -4.65 10.20 -21.91
C THR A 83 -4.59 11.37 -20.93
N ARG A 84 -5.30 12.45 -21.24
CA ARG A 84 -5.39 13.61 -20.36
C ARG A 84 -6.30 13.32 -19.18
N LEU A 85 -5.84 13.66 -17.99
CA LEU A 85 -6.60 13.53 -16.74
C LEU A 85 -7.63 14.67 -16.64
N ASN A 86 -8.81 14.34 -16.12
CA ASN A 86 -9.78 15.35 -15.71
C ASN A 86 -9.44 15.91 -14.31
N GLY A 87 -10.11 17.00 -13.91
CA GLY A 87 -9.83 17.68 -12.63
C GLY A 87 -9.93 16.78 -11.40
N LYS A 88 -10.94 15.90 -11.34
CA LYS A 88 -11.15 14.96 -10.24
C LYS A 88 -10.00 13.93 -10.17
N GLN A 89 -9.58 13.42 -11.32
CA GLN A 89 -8.44 12.47 -11.38
C GLN A 89 -7.14 13.13 -10.91
N ILE A 90 -6.87 14.36 -11.33
CA ILE A 90 -5.69 15.13 -10.91
C ILE A 90 -5.70 15.33 -9.40
N GLU A 91 -6.82 15.71 -8.81
CA GLU A 91 -6.98 15.95 -7.36
C GLU A 91 -6.68 14.68 -6.56
N TRP A 92 -7.30 13.55 -6.91
CA TRP A 92 -7.09 12.27 -6.22
C TRP A 92 -5.66 11.74 -6.38
N ILE A 93 -5.12 11.76 -7.58
CA ILE A 93 -3.75 11.29 -7.83
C ILE A 93 -2.75 12.15 -7.07
N ARG A 94 -2.93 13.48 -7.04
CA ARG A 94 -2.11 14.38 -6.25
C ARG A 94 -2.19 14.06 -4.76
N SER A 95 -3.38 13.82 -4.20
CA SER A 95 -3.56 13.46 -2.80
C SER A 95 -2.74 12.21 -2.42
N TYR A 96 -2.70 11.21 -3.30
CA TYR A 96 -1.89 10.01 -3.08
C TYR A 96 -0.37 10.30 -3.18
N GLN A 97 0.05 11.14 -4.12
CA GLN A 97 1.47 11.54 -4.21
C GLN A 97 1.90 12.37 -2.98
N ASP A 98 1.07 13.31 -2.55
CA ASP A 98 1.32 14.11 -1.34
C ASP A 98 1.42 13.21 -0.09
N PHE A 99 0.61 12.15 -0.01
CA PHE A 99 0.69 11.15 1.05
C PHE A 99 2.06 10.44 1.10
N PHE A 100 2.59 10.01 -0.05
CA PHE A 100 3.92 9.40 -0.10
C PHE A 100 5.04 10.37 0.26
N VAL A 101 4.93 11.62 -0.13
CA VAL A 101 5.89 12.68 0.27
C VAL A 101 5.80 12.92 1.78
N GLN A 102 4.59 12.99 2.34
CA GLN A 102 4.38 13.21 3.77
C GLN A 102 4.99 12.09 4.63
N TYR A 103 4.91 10.85 4.17
CA TYR A 103 5.40 9.65 4.87
C TYR A 103 6.64 9.03 4.23
N GLU A 104 7.44 9.84 3.51
CA GLU A 104 8.68 9.40 2.88
C GLU A 104 9.63 8.71 3.88
N SER A 105 9.71 9.24 5.11
CA SER A 105 10.53 8.67 6.19
C SER A 105 10.10 7.28 6.64
N ILE A 106 8.92 6.80 6.23
CA ILE A 106 8.45 5.42 6.44
C ILE A 106 8.68 4.59 5.18
N PHE A 107 8.13 5.03 4.06
CA PHE A 107 8.16 4.24 2.82
C PHE A 107 9.57 4.04 2.25
N MET A 108 10.47 5.02 2.47
CA MET A 108 11.86 4.97 1.99
C MET A 108 12.85 4.52 3.07
N ASP A 109 12.37 4.15 4.28
CA ASP A 109 13.20 3.64 5.35
C ASP A 109 13.71 2.24 5.03
N ARG A 110 15.00 2.14 4.75
CA ARG A 110 15.66 0.87 4.41
C ARG A 110 15.94 -0.03 5.61
N SER A 111 15.76 0.47 6.82
CA SER A 111 15.87 -0.33 8.03
C SER A 111 14.61 -1.15 8.32
N LEU A 112 13.48 -0.81 7.69
CA LEU A 112 12.24 -1.56 7.78
C LEU A 112 12.34 -2.81 6.89
N GLU A 113 12.25 -3.97 7.51
CA GLU A 113 12.26 -5.27 6.84
C GLU A 113 10.84 -5.68 6.49
N ASN A 114 10.64 -6.21 5.27
CA ASN A 114 9.39 -6.80 4.87
C ASN A 114 9.23 -8.19 5.49
N VAL A 115 8.28 -8.32 6.40
CA VAL A 115 7.98 -9.56 7.12
C VAL A 115 6.61 -10.15 6.76
N SER A 116 5.97 -9.67 5.71
CA SER A 116 4.60 -10.02 5.34
C SER A 116 4.37 -11.53 5.20
N LEU A 117 5.32 -12.25 4.61
CA LEU A 117 5.21 -13.71 4.38
C LEU A 117 5.59 -14.57 5.60
N SER A 118 6.19 -14.00 6.62
CA SER A 118 6.76 -14.76 7.74
C SER A 118 6.12 -14.47 9.10
N HIS A 119 5.35 -13.36 9.24
CA HIS A 119 4.86 -12.89 10.54
C HIS A 119 3.32 -12.78 10.62
N GLN A 120 2.61 -13.24 9.60
CA GLN A 120 1.16 -13.35 9.61
C GLN A 120 0.75 -14.70 9.03
N GLY A 121 0.60 -15.67 9.85
CA GLY A 121 0.27 -16.98 9.35
C GLY A 121 0.11 -18.00 10.44
N TRP A 122 -0.04 -19.24 10.02
CA TRP A 122 -0.30 -20.33 10.90
C TRP A 122 0.82 -20.57 11.94
N ASP A 123 2.06 -20.42 11.51
CA ASP A 123 3.25 -20.71 12.35
C ASP A 123 3.76 -19.49 13.11
N ASN A 124 3.37 -18.28 12.71
CA ASN A 124 3.77 -17.04 13.35
C ASN A 124 2.56 -16.10 13.46
N GLN A 125 2.09 -15.91 14.68
CA GLN A 125 0.93 -15.10 15.01
C GLN A 125 1.32 -13.73 15.60
N GLU A 126 2.49 -13.21 15.26
CA GLU A 126 2.92 -11.89 15.72
C GLU A 126 1.94 -10.79 15.25
N TYR A 127 1.38 -10.97 14.05
CA TYR A 127 0.32 -10.13 13.52
C TYR A 127 -0.93 -10.98 13.22
N GLN A 128 -2.06 -10.59 13.77
CA GLN A 128 -3.36 -11.23 13.51
C GLN A 128 -4.37 -10.17 13.10
N PHE A 129 -5.17 -10.46 12.08
CA PHE A 129 -6.15 -9.54 11.52
C PHE A 129 -7.53 -10.16 11.38
N VAL A 130 -8.55 -9.33 11.57
CA VAL A 130 -9.95 -9.63 11.23
C VAL A 130 -10.50 -8.45 10.43
N PRO A 131 -10.93 -8.66 9.17
CA PRO A 131 -10.90 -9.94 8.45
C PRO A 131 -9.46 -10.45 8.22
N SER A 132 -9.30 -11.76 8.05
CA SER A 132 -8.06 -12.33 7.52
C SER A 132 -7.86 -11.87 6.08
N GLY A 133 -6.63 -11.92 5.59
CA GLY A 133 -6.32 -11.49 4.25
C GLY A 133 -5.02 -12.09 3.72
N SER A 134 -4.55 -11.58 2.61
CA SER A 134 -3.33 -12.04 1.94
C SER A 134 -2.10 -11.24 2.37
N ALA A 135 -0.93 -11.84 2.18
CA ALA A 135 0.38 -11.19 2.36
C ALA A 135 0.95 -10.61 1.06
N ASP A 136 0.34 -10.90 -0.08
CA ASP A 136 0.87 -10.63 -1.43
C ASP A 136 -0.16 -10.06 -2.42
N GLY A 137 -1.35 -9.67 -1.95
CA GLY A 137 -2.36 -8.98 -2.74
C GLY A 137 -3.22 -9.89 -3.60
N GLU A 138 -3.77 -10.95 -3.01
CA GLU A 138 -4.71 -11.83 -3.69
C GLU A 138 -6.05 -11.15 -3.99
N SER A 139 -6.68 -11.61 -5.08
CA SER A 139 -7.97 -11.09 -5.54
C SER A 139 -9.07 -11.33 -4.51
N GLY A 140 -9.87 -10.30 -4.23
CA GLY A 140 -11.01 -10.39 -3.34
C GLY A 140 -10.67 -10.36 -1.85
N GLU A 141 -9.41 -10.16 -1.48
CA GLU A 141 -8.95 -10.16 -0.09
C GLU A 141 -8.48 -8.79 0.38
N VAL A 142 -8.33 -8.65 1.69
CA VAL A 142 -7.59 -7.53 2.28
C VAL A 142 -6.11 -7.88 2.25
N TRP A 143 -5.30 -6.98 1.73
CA TRP A 143 -3.85 -7.18 1.68
C TRP A 143 -3.18 -6.48 2.87
N TYR A 144 -2.40 -7.22 3.64
CA TYR A 144 -1.59 -6.73 4.75
C TYR A 144 -0.11 -6.85 4.40
N HIS A 145 0.53 -5.71 4.09
CA HIS A 145 1.96 -5.65 3.86
C HIS A 145 2.66 -5.13 5.14
N LEU A 146 3.53 -5.97 5.71
CA LEU A 146 4.11 -5.76 7.03
C LEU A 146 5.58 -5.36 6.91
N LEU A 147 5.91 -4.23 7.52
CA LEU A 147 7.27 -3.73 7.60
C LEU A 147 7.63 -3.52 9.08
N GLN A 148 8.83 -3.93 9.50
CA GLN A 148 9.26 -3.70 10.87
C GLN A 148 10.76 -3.55 11.03
N ASN A 149 11.15 -2.85 12.08
CA ASN A 149 12.47 -2.83 12.67
C ASN A 149 12.34 -2.84 14.20
N ARG A 150 13.43 -2.56 14.93
CA ARG A 150 13.42 -2.56 16.41
C ARG A 150 12.59 -1.43 17.02
N GLU A 151 12.33 -0.37 16.29
CA GLU A 151 11.70 0.85 16.80
C GLU A 151 10.28 1.05 16.26
N ARG A 152 9.95 0.38 15.15
CA ARG A 152 8.71 0.65 14.44
C ARG A 152 8.13 -0.59 13.79
N LYS A 153 6.81 -0.74 13.87
CA LYS A 153 6.02 -1.68 13.08
C LYS A 153 5.06 -0.89 12.20
N VAL A 154 4.98 -1.24 10.92
CA VAL A 154 4.10 -0.60 9.93
C VAL A 154 3.27 -1.67 9.24
N VAL A 155 1.96 -1.50 9.25
CA VAL A 155 1.03 -2.33 8.51
C VAL A 155 0.43 -1.49 7.40
N CYS A 156 0.84 -1.73 6.15
CA CYS A 156 0.15 -1.16 5.00
C CYS A 156 -1.04 -2.06 4.66
N ILE A 157 -2.22 -1.47 4.50
CA ILE A 157 -3.48 -2.19 4.31
C ILE A 157 -4.08 -1.75 2.98
N ILE A 158 -4.46 -2.71 2.14
CA ILE A 158 -5.17 -2.47 0.88
C ILE A 158 -6.44 -3.30 0.86
N ASN A 159 -7.57 -2.66 0.61
CA ASN A 159 -8.87 -3.31 0.45
C ASN A 159 -9.07 -3.76 -1.00
N LEU A 160 -8.82 -5.04 -1.29
CA LEU A 160 -9.10 -5.64 -2.60
C LEU A 160 -10.39 -6.49 -2.60
N SER A 161 -11.27 -6.36 -1.60
CA SER A 161 -12.43 -7.25 -1.41
C SER A 161 -13.37 -7.37 -2.62
N ASN A 162 -13.44 -6.35 -3.48
CA ASN A 162 -14.21 -6.37 -4.73
C ASN A 162 -13.35 -6.16 -5.99
N ASN A 163 -12.05 -6.41 -5.87
CA ASN A 163 -11.07 -6.20 -6.94
C ASN A 163 -10.18 -7.42 -7.17
N SER A 164 -9.68 -7.56 -8.39
CA SER A 164 -8.68 -8.57 -8.73
C SER A 164 -7.26 -8.10 -8.36
N SER A 165 -6.33 -9.04 -8.32
CA SER A 165 -4.90 -8.79 -8.15
C SER A 165 -4.19 -8.29 -9.43
N VAL A 166 -4.89 -8.19 -10.55
CA VAL A 166 -4.32 -7.76 -11.85
C VAL A 166 -4.17 -6.24 -11.86
N TRP A 167 -2.94 -5.72 -11.84
CA TRP A 167 -2.69 -4.29 -11.67
C TRP A 167 -3.03 -3.43 -12.90
N ASN A 168 -3.04 -4.00 -14.11
CA ASN A 168 -3.24 -3.28 -15.37
C ASN A 168 -4.67 -3.37 -15.94
N GLU A 169 -5.65 -3.60 -15.10
CA GLU A 169 -7.09 -3.53 -15.41
C GLU A 169 -7.81 -2.53 -14.50
N GLY A 170 -8.99 -2.06 -14.94
CA GLY A 170 -9.79 -1.12 -14.15
C GLY A 170 -10.26 -1.71 -12.83
N LYS A 171 -10.29 -0.88 -11.77
CA LYS A 171 -10.70 -1.28 -10.43
C LYS A 171 -12.02 -0.64 -10.04
N ASN A 172 -12.71 -1.28 -9.11
CA ASN A 172 -13.90 -0.73 -8.51
C ASN A 172 -13.54 0.10 -7.27
N LEU A 173 -14.22 1.20 -7.04
CA LEU A 173 -14.26 1.80 -5.71
C LEU A 173 -14.90 0.78 -4.77
N PRO A 174 -14.32 0.51 -3.58
CA PRO A 174 -14.99 -0.32 -2.58
C PRO A 174 -16.38 0.23 -2.24
N ASP A 175 -17.35 -0.68 -2.12
CA ASP A 175 -18.75 -0.29 -1.85
C ASP A 175 -18.90 0.32 -0.45
N GLU A 176 -18.06 -0.14 0.50
CA GLU A 176 -18.03 0.33 1.88
C GLU A 176 -16.64 0.21 2.50
N GLU A 177 -16.44 0.93 3.59
CA GLU A 177 -15.25 0.82 4.42
C GLU A 177 -15.23 -0.54 5.13
N ILE A 178 -14.06 -1.16 5.18
CA ILE A 178 -13.86 -2.33 6.03
C ILE A 178 -13.37 -1.93 7.41
N THR A 179 -13.87 -2.60 8.43
CA THR A 179 -13.32 -2.50 9.78
C THR A 179 -12.22 -3.56 9.96
N VAL A 180 -11.00 -3.11 10.15
CA VAL A 180 -9.87 -3.99 10.47
C VAL A 180 -9.66 -3.99 11.98
N SER A 181 -9.70 -5.18 12.58
CA SER A 181 -9.25 -5.41 13.96
C SER A 181 -7.89 -6.09 13.91
N ALA A 182 -6.86 -5.48 14.49
CA ALA A 182 -5.52 -6.01 14.51
C ALA A 182 -5.09 -6.34 15.94
N GLN A 183 -4.43 -7.50 16.12
CA GLN A 183 -3.70 -7.89 17.31
C GLN A 183 -2.24 -8.04 16.92
N ILE A 184 -1.38 -7.25 17.54
CA ILE A 184 0.03 -7.16 17.16
C ILE A 184 0.89 -7.32 18.41
N GLN A 185 1.80 -8.27 18.39
CA GLN A 185 2.75 -8.45 19.47
C GLN A 185 3.75 -7.31 19.50
N VAL A 186 4.05 -6.84 20.69
CA VAL A 186 5.03 -5.80 20.96
C VAL A 186 5.93 -6.22 22.11
N THR A 187 7.14 -5.67 22.17
CA THR A 187 8.11 -5.99 23.23
C THR A 187 7.90 -5.16 24.48
N ARG A 188 7.27 -4.00 24.34
CA ARG A 188 6.92 -3.05 25.41
C ARG A 188 5.70 -2.24 25.00
N GLU A 189 5.18 -1.44 25.93
CA GLU A 189 4.11 -0.50 25.62
C GLU A 189 4.57 0.52 24.57
N PRO A 190 3.82 0.69 23.44
CA PRO A 190 4.18 1.62 22.39
C PRO A 190 4.16 3.09 22.85
N GLU A 191 5.08 3.88 22.34
CA GLU A 191 5.11 5.34 22.53
C GLU A 191 3.97 6.03 21.77
N ALA A 192 3.62 5.50 20.60
CA ALA A 192 2.48 5.98 19.80
C ALA A 192 1.91 4.86 18.94
N VAL A 193 0.59 4.90 18.73
CA VAL A 193 -0.14 4.08 17.76
C VAL A 193 -1.04 5.00 16.95
N TRP A 194 -0.86 5.02 15.63
CA TRP A 194 -1.59 5.93 14.77
C TRP A 194 -1.87 5.34 13.38
N VAL A 195 -2.86 5.91 12.72
CA VAL A 195 -3.27 5.56 11.35
C VAL A 195 -3.18 6.77 10.45
N ALA A 196 -2.88 6.54 9.18
CA ALA A 196 -3.02 7.53 8.12
C ALA A 196 -3.50 6.85 6.83
N SER A 197 -4.28 7.57 6.05
CA SER A 197 -4.78 7.10 4.75
C SER A 197 -4.91 8.28 3.79
N PRO A 198 -4.54 8.13 2.52
CA PRO A 198 -4.75 9.17 1.51
C PRO A 198 -6.24 9.40 1.22
N ASP A 199 -7.13 8.48 1.64
CA ASP A 199 -8.58 8.58 1.47
C ASP A 199 -9.23 9.54 2.46
N TYR A 200 -8.55 9.85 3.58
CA TYR A 200 -9.12 10.66 4.66
C TYR A 200 -8.24 11.85 5.03
N GLN A 201 -8.87 12.98 5.32
CA GLN A 201 -8.24 14.17 5.92
C GLN A 201 -6.90 14.58 5.28
N HIS A 202 -6.78 14.42 3.96
CA HIS A 202 -5.54 14.71 3.21
C HIS A 202 -4.32 13.93 3.75
N GLY A 203 -4.52 12.69 4.15
CA GLY A 203 -3.45 11.82 4.62
C GLY A 203 -2.91 12.12 6.03
N LYS A 204 -3.55 12.99 6.81
CA LYS A 204 -3.07 13.31 8.16
C LYS A 204 -3.12 12.11 9.08
N GLN A 205 -2.07 11.93 9.88
CA GLN A 205 -2.06 10.92 10.93
C GLN A 205 -3.11 11.20 12.01
N GLN A 206 -3.71 10.12 12.49
CA GLN A 206 -4.69 10.14 13.58
C GLN A 206 -4.25 9.15 14.65
N GLN A 207 -4.13 9.63 15.88
CA GLN A 207 -3.83 8.75 17.01
C GLN A 207 -4.97 7.76 17.22
N LEU A 208 -4.63 6.50 17.44
CA LEU A 208 -5.57 5.42 17.73
C LEU A 208 -5.54 5.05 19.21
N SER A 209 -6.72 4.87 19.79
CA SER A 209 -6.84 4.18 21.06
C SER A 209 -6.62 2.69 20.85
N TYR A 210 -5.89 2.07 21.75
CA TYR A 210 -5.63 0.63 21.74
C TYR A 210 -5.82 0.02 23.14
N GLN A 211 -6.00 -1.28 23.19
CA GLN A 211 -5.93 -2.07 24.42
C GLN A 211 -4.58 -2.78 24.46
N LEU A 212 -3.88 -2.68 25.58
CA LEU A 212 -2.64 -3.41 25.82
C LEU A 212 -2.96 -4.63 26.70
N ILE A 213 -2.70 -5.83 26.18
CA ILE A 213 -2.80 -7.08 26.91
C ILE A 213 -1.39 -7.55 27.21
N GLN A 214 -1.03 -7.56 28.51
CA GLN A 214 0.27 -8.05 28.94
C GLN A 214 0.17 -9.51 29.37
N THR A 215 1.12 -10.31 28.96
CA THR A 215 1.34 -11.69 29.41
C THR A 215 2.70 -11.77 30.11
N GLU A 216 3.04 -12.91 30.70
CA GLU A 216 4.34 -13.10 31.38
C GLU A 216 5.55 -12.98 30.41
N GLN A 217 5.33 -13.18 29.11
CA GLN A 217 6.41 -13.27 28.10
C GLN A 217 6.31 -12.26 26.97
N SER A 218 5.15 -11.60 26.78
CA SER A 218 4.90 -10.67 25.67
C SER A 218 3.80 -9.67 26.01
N ALA A 219 3.68 -8.63 25.22
CA ALA A 219 2.53 -7.75 25.21
C ALA A 219 1.88 -7.78 23.83
N VAL A 220 0.57 -7.58 23.77
CA VAL A 220 -0.20 -7.52 22.53
C VAL A 220 -1.03 -6.25 22.54
N ILE A 221 -0.94 -5.45 21.51
CA ILE A 221 -1.87 -4.35 21.27
C ILE A 221 -3.05 -4.83 20.44
N CYS A 222 -4.25 -4.39 20.83
CA CYS A 222 -5.48 -4.61 20.08
C CYS A 222 -6.02 -3.27 19.62
N VAL A 223 -6.11 -3.08 18.30
CA VAL A 223 -6.61 -1.84 17.70
C VAL A 223 -7.70 -2.12 16.67
N LYS A 224 -8.55 -1.12 16.41
CA LYS A 224 -9.53 -1.14 15.33
C LYS A 224 -9.40 0.12 14.48
N LEU A 225 -9.48 -0.03 13.17
CA LEU A 225 -9.42 1.08 12.22
C LEU A 225 -10.36 0.82 11.03
N GLN A 226 -10.69 1.91 10.32
CA GLN A 226 -11.49 1.85 9.09
C GLN A 226 -10.57 2.05 7.90
N VAL A 227 -10.81 1.31 6.83
CA VAL A 227 -10.07 1.42 5.57
C VAL A 227 -11.06 1.40 4.40
N LEU A 228 -11.02 2.43 3.57
CA LEU A 228 -11.77 2.44 2.31
C LEU A 228 -10.97 1.72 1.22
N ARG A 229 -9.96 2.37 0.65
CA ARG A 229 -9.05 1.76 -0.34
C ARG A 229 -7.78 1.25 0.30
N CYS A 230 -7.08 2.12 1.02
CA CYS A 230 -5.81 1.81 1.62
C CYS A 230 -5.44 2.74 2.78
N GLY A 231 -4.46 2.32 3.55
CA GLY A 231 -3.93 3.10 4.66
C GLY A 231 -2.72 2.43 5.33
N ILE A 232 -2.14 3.12 6.28
CA ILE A 232 -1.07 2.60 7.12
C ILE A 232 -1.46 2.67 8.60
N LEU A 233 -1.18 1.61 9.34
CA LEU A 233 -1.16 1.59 10.79
C LEU A 233 0.30 1.57 11.23
N VAL A 234 0.68 2.47 12.12
CA VAL A 234 2.05 2.60 12.60
C VAL A 234 2.08 2.49 14.12
N ILE A 235 3.04 1.71 14.62
CA ILE A 235 3.32 1.49 16.03
C ILE A 235 4.76 1.90 16.26
N GLU A 236 4.97 2.90 17.10
CA GLU A 236 6.28 3.45 17.42
C GLU A 236 6.73 2.95 18.79
N GLY A 237 7.98 2.51 18.92
CA GLY A 237 8.59 2.16 20.20
C GLY A 237 8.07 0.91 20.88
N GLY A 238 7.38 0.02 20.14
CA GLY A 238 6.71 -1.17 20.68
C GLY A 238 7.51 -2.47 20.62
#